data_ef86ba5dfcf3f7024034bd75bb9d223c
#
_entry.id   ef86ba5dfcf3f7024034bd75bb9d223c
#
_cell.length_a   1.000
_cell.length_b   1.000
_cell.length_c   1.000
_cell.angle_alpha   90.00
_cell.angle_beta   90.00
_cell.angle_gamma   90.00
#
_symmetry.space_group_name_H-M   'P 1'
#
loop_
_entity.id
_entity.type
_entity.pdbx_description
1 polymer ?
#
loop_
_entity_poly.entity_id
_entity_poly.type
_entity_poly.pdbx_seq_one_letter_code
_entity_poly.pdbx_strand_id
1 'polypeptide(L)'
;MPETLTFDQFARLAAQAPRVLLHQEIPGDMLTPTQAFYQLLDLYPTAILLEFSPRNEKPYAFIGFNPLAQIIARGDEITVFLKNTVTKMKGDPFHHLRRLRQQINCIDNHPLTKLTGAAIGYLSYDAIRYVESIPDRHTASEKIADIDFKFYRDGITFDLESNNAIVSHIVEVKDELKHCYEYGLEKLADITNNLFTPARPKLSTNRKTHYSKST
;
A
#
# COMPACT_ATOMS: atom_id res chain seq x y z
N MET A 1 -21.54 16.11 -1.15
CA MET A 1 -21.28 14.87 -1.91
C MET A 1 -19.80 14.62 -1.86
N PRO A 2 -19.33 13.39 -1.67
CA PRO A 2 -17.90 13.10 -1.68
C PRO A 2 -17.30 13.54 -3.02
N GLU A 3 -16.20 14.29 -2.96
CA GLU A 3 -15.60 14.91 -4.13
C GLU A 3 -14.74 13.87 -4.87
N THR A 4 -15.35 13.15 -5.78
CA THR A 4 -14.67 12.23 -6.70
C THR A 4 -14.35 12.96 -8.00
N LEU A 5 -13.21 12.63 -8.65
CA LEU A 5 -12.88 13.18 -9.96
C LEU A 5 -14.03 12.97 -10.96
N THR A 6 -14.36 14.01 -11.72
CA THR A 6 -15.25 13.86 -12.88
C THR A 6 -14.55 13.11 -14.01
N PHE A 7 -15.32 12.56 -14.97
CA PHE A 7 -14.74 11.90 -16.15
C PHE A 7 -13.78 12.82 -16.92
N ASP A 8 -14.13 14.12 -17.10
CA ASP A 8 -13.30 15.07 -17.81
C ASP A 8 -11.97 15.35 -17.08
N GLN A 9 -11.99 15.38 -15.74
CA GLN A 9 -10.78 15.51 -14.95
C GLN A 9 -9.91 14.24 -15.06
N PHE A 10 -10.52 13.07 -14.95
CA PHE A 10 -9.85 11.78 -15.14
C PHE A 10 -9.21 11.70 -16.53
N ALA A 11 -9.91 12.05 -17.60
CA ALA A 11 -9.41 12.01 -18.96
C ALA A 11 -8.20 12.93 -19.18
N ARG A 12 -8.20 14.13 -18.55
CA ARG A 12 -7.05 15.04 -18.59
C ARG A 12 -5.81 14.47 -17.90
N LEU A 13 -6.01 13.79 -16.76
CA LEU A 13 -4.91 13.13 -16.04
C LEU A 13 -4.40 11.90 -16.79
N ALA A 14 -5.31 11.12 -17.37
CA ALA A 14 -5.01 9.94 -18.17
C ALA A 14 -4.14 10.25 -19.42
N ALA A 15 -4.26 11.46 -19.95
CA ALA A 15 -3.38 11.92 -21.05
C ALA A 15 -1.92 12.16 -20.59
N GLN A 16 -1.64 12.26 -19.29
CA GLN A 16 -0.35 12.62 -18.74
C GLN A 16 0.39 11.43 -18.09
N ALA A 17 -0.33 10.37 -17.70
CA ALA A 17 0.24 9.24 -17.00
C ALA A 17 -0.47 7.93 -17.33
N PRO A 18 0.25 6.79 -17.27
CA PRO A 18 -0.33 5.46 -17.52
C PRO A 18 -1.26 4.98 -16.41
N ARG A 19 -1.31 5.71 -15.29
CA ARG A 19 -2.18 5.43 -14.16
C ARG A 19 -2.71 6.72 -13.56
N VAL A 20 -3.99 6.69 -13.17
CA VAL A 20 -4.65 7.80 -12.48
C VAL A 20 -5.19 7.27 -11.16
N LEU A 21 -4.97 8.03 -10.09
CA LEU A 21 -5.53 7.74 -8.79
C LEU A 21 -6.92 8.38 -8.69
N LEU A 22 -7.94 7.53 -8.53
CA LEU A 22 -9.28 7.95 -8.16
C LEU A 22 -9.42 7.90 -6.64
N HIS A 23 -10.18 8.82 -6.08
CA HIS A 23 -10.46 8.85 -4.65
C HIS A 23 -11.89 9.26 -4.36
N GLN A 24 -12.36 8.90 -3.18
CA GLN A 24 -13.67 9.25 -2.65
C GLN A 24 -13.55 9.54 -1.16
N GLU A 25 -14.07 10.68 -0.73
CA GLU A 25 -14.18 11.01 0.68
C GLU A 25 -15.39 10.28 1.29
N ILE A 26 -15.19 9.74 2.49
CA ILE A 26 -16.23 9.07 3.28
C ILE A 26 -16.21 9.61 4.71
N PRO A 27 -17.37 9.63 5.42
CA PRO A 27 -17.38 9.97 6.85
C PRO A 27 -16.53 8.97 7.64
N GLY A 28 -15.53 9.47 8.39
CA GLY A 28 -14.65 8.66 9.19
C GLY A 28 -15.09 8.50 10.65
N ASP A 29 -16.14 9.21 11.08
CA ASP A 29 -16.67 9.21 12.43
C ASP A 29 -17.33 7.87 12.84
N MET A 30 -17.78 7.08 11.87
CA MET A 30 -18.38 5.76 12.08
C MET A 30 -17.37 4.60 11.98
N LEU A 31 -16.09 4.89 11.68
CA LEU A 31 -15.09 3.87 11.36
C LEU A 31 -13.71 4.28 11.87
N THR A 32 -13.17 3.57 12.84
CA THR A 32 -11.78 3.79 13.26
C THR A 32 -10.80 3.12 12.29
N PRO A 33 -9.55 3.63 12.16
CA PRO A 33 -8.51 2.99 11.35
C PRO A 33 -8.31 1.51 11.69
N THR A 34 -8.31 1.18 12.97
CA THR A 34 -8.15 -0.20 13.46
C THR A 34 -9.32 -1.10 13.03
N GLN A 35 -10.58 -0.62 13.13
CA GLN A 35 -11.74 -1.38 12.68
C GLN A 35 -11.70 -1.62 11.17
N ALA A 36 -11.43 -0.57 10.38
CA ALA A 36 -11.28 -0.66 8.93
C ALA A 36 -10.20 -1.68 8.54
N PHE A 37 -9.05 -1.63 9.21
CA PHE A 37 -7.95 -2.57 8.99
C PHE A 37 -8.36 -4.02 9.23
N TYR A 38 -9.01 -4.31 10.34
CA TYR A 38 -9.48 -5.68 10.63
C TYR A 38 -10.54 -6.17 9.65
N GLN A 39 -11.43 -5.31 9.17
CA GLN A 39 -12.41 -5.67 8.15
C GLN A 39 -11.75 -6.02 6.81
N LEU A 40 -10.71 -5.28 6.42
CA LEU A 40 -9.98 -5.53 5.19
C LEU A 40 -9.02 -6.70 5.26
N LEU A 41 -8.49 -7.03 6.44
CA LEU A 41 -7.45 -8.06 6.61
C LEU A 41 -7.92 -9.46 6.19
N ASP A 42 -9.21 -9.77 6.35
CA ASP A 42 -9.80 -11.03 5.89
C ASP A 42 -9.83 -11.16 4.36
N LEU A 43 -10.01 -10.05 3.66
CA LEU A 43 -10.04 -9.98 2.19
C LEU A 43 -8.63 -9.77 1.60
N TYR A 44 -7.80 -9.04 2.32
CA TYR A 44 -6.46 -8.63 1.90
C TYR A 44 -5.43 -8.96 2.98
N PRO A 45 -4.94 -10.21 3.08
CA PRO A 45 -4.01 -10.64 4.14
C PRO A 45 -2.67 -9.89 4.17
N THR A 46 -2.34 -9.18 3.10
CA THR A 46 -1.12 -8.35 2.98
C THR A 46 -1.36 -6.87 3.28
N ALA A 47 -2.55 -6.52 3.78
CA ALA A 47 -2.85 -5.16 4.19
C ALA A 47 -1.92 -4.70 5.32
N ILE A 48 -1.67 -3.39 5.36
CA ILE A 48 -0.91 -2.74 6.42
C ILE A 48 -1.70 -1.57 7.01
N LEU A 49 -1.46 -1.29 8.27
CA LEU A 49 -1.92 -0.08 8.95
C LEU A 49 -0.69 0.70 9.43
N LEU A 50 -0.62 1.97 9.08
CA LEU A 50 0.38 2.92 9.53
C LEU A 50 -0.33 4.10 10.20
N GLU A 51 0.13 4.49 11.39
CA GLU A 51 -0.37 5.65 12.11
C GLU A 51 0.76 6.67 12.25
N PHE A 52 0.46 7.92 11.90
CA PHE A 52 1.41 9.01 11.89
C PHE A 52 0.93 10.11 12.84
N SER A 53 1.82 10.53 13.72
CA SER A 53 1.59 11.67 14.63
C SER A 53 2.78 12.61 14.57
N PRO A 54 2.99 13.33 13.47
CA PRO A 54 4.12 14.25 13.30
C PRO A 54 3.94 15.47 14.20
N ARG A 55 5.07 16.04 14.67
CA ARG A 55 5.04 17.16 15.65
C ARG A 55 4.36 18.44 15.15
N ASN A 56 4.42 18.71 13.85
CA ASN A 56 3.98 19.96 13.23
C ASN A 56 2.94 19.77 12.12
N GLU A 57 2.39 18.59 11.97
CA GLU A 57 1.40 18.28 10.96
C GLU A 57 0.21 17.56 11.60
N LYS A 58 -0.90 17.50 10.90
CA LYS A 58 -2.10 16.79 11.37
C LYS A 58 -1.82 15.29 11.50
N PRO A 59 -2.31 14.66 12.59
CA PRO A 59 -2.22 13.21 12.72
C PRO A 59 -3.11 12.53 11.68
N TYR A 60 -2.60 11.46 11.08
CA TYR A 60 -3.35 10.66 10.12
C TYR A 60 -2.99 9.18 10.22
N ALA A 61 -3.89 8.33 9.75
CA ALA A 61 -3.61 6.90 9.58
C ALA A 61 -3.80 6.50 8.13
N PHE A 62 -3.02 5.53 7.68
CA PHE A 62 -3.08 4.98 6.32
C PHE A 62 -3.21 3.46 6.37
N ILE A 63 -4.16 2.93 5.61
CA ILE A 63 -4.29 1.50 5.34
C ILE A 63 -3.96 1.27 3.87
N GLY A 64 -2.91 0.47 3.59
CA GLY A 64 -2.58 0.05 2.24
C GLY A 64 -2.93 -1.42 2.03
N PHE A 65 -3.53 -1.78 0.90
CA PHE A 65 -3.91 -3.16 0.57
C PHE A 65 -3.88 -3.40 -0.95
N ASN A 66 -4.06 -4.66 -1.38
CA ASN A 66 -4.05 -5.06 -2.79
C ASN A 66 -2.78 -4.55 -3.53
N PRO A 67 -1.58 -5.08 -3.25
CA PRO A 67 -0.35 -4.54 -3.81
C PRO A 67 -0.27 -4.71 -5.34
N LEU A 68 0.10 -3.63 -6.04
CA LEU A 68 0.46 -3.61 -7.46
C LEU A 68 1.77 -4.32 -7.74
N ALA A 69 2.72 -4.14 -6.82
CA ALA A 69 4.06 -4.69 -6.93
C ALA A 69 4.70 -4.86 -5.55
N GLN A 70 5.71 -5.73 -5.51
CA GLN A 70 6.58 -5.91 -4.37
C GLN A 70 8.02 -6.12 -4.84
N ILE A 71 8.99 -5.61 -4.11
CA ILE A 71 10.41 -5.91 -4.26
C ILE A 71 10.96 -6.45 -2.95
N ILE A 72 11.63 -7.59 -3.04
CA ILE A 72 12.30 -8.23 -1.91
C ILE A 72 13.77 -8.41 -2.29
N ALA A 73 14.69 -8.02 -1.40
CA ALA A 73 16.11 -8.26 -1.60
C ALA A 73 16.73 -8.98 -0.39
N ARG A 74 17.70 -9.88 -0.68
CA ARG A 74 18.56 -10.56 0.29
C ARG A 74 19.95 -10.68 -0.31
N GLY A 75 20.94 -9.97 0.24
CA GLY A 75 22.24 -9.83 -0.38
C GLY A 75 22.10 -9.32 -1.83
N ASP A 76 22.71 -9.99 -2.79
CA ASP A 76 22.64 -9.63 -4.21
C ASP A 76 21.38 -10.17 -4.94
N GLU A 77 20.58 -10.99 -4.28
CA GLU A 77 19.38 -11.58 -4.86
C GLU A 77 18.16 -10.67 -4.68
N ILE A 78 17.53 -10.33 -5.79
CA ILE A 78 16.36 -9.46 -5.84
C ILE A 78 15.21 -10.22 -6.50
N THR A 79 14.05 -10.21 -5.85
CA THR A 79 12.80 -10.72 -6.40
C THR A 79 11.80 -9.59 -6.54
N VAL A 80 11.29 -9.39 -7.75
CA VAL A 80 10.24 -8.40 -8.05
C VAL A 80 8.96 -9.14 -8.44
N PHE A 81 7.89 -8.82 -7.74
CA PHE A 81 6.52 -9.20 -8.08
C PHE A 81 5.85 -7.99 -8.73
N LEU A 82 5.41 -8.13 -9.97
CA LEU A 82 4.70 -7.08 -10.68
C LEU A 82 3.53 -7.70 -11.43
N LYS A 83 2.30 -7.34 -11.08
CA LYS A 83 1.09 -8.02 -11.57
C LYS A 83 1.20 -9.53 -11.30
N ASN A 84 1.10 -10.35 -12.33
CA ASN A 84 1.20 -11.82 -12.26
C ASN A 84 2.61 -12.35 -12.61
N THR A 85 3.60 -11.46 -12.69
CA THR A 85 4.96 -11.84 -13.07
C THR A 85 5.89 -11.78 -11.87
N VAL A 86 6.71 -12.82 -11.70
CA VAL A 86 7.79 -12.89 -10.72
C VAL A 86 9.12 -12.89 -11.47
N THR A 87 9.95 -11.89 -11.22
CA THR A 87 11.27 -11.78 -11.84
C THR A 87 12.35 -11.83 -10.76
N LYS A 88 13.31 -12.74 -10.94
CA LYS A 88 14.51 -12.81 -10.07
C LYS A 88 15.70 -12.24 -10.83
N MET A 89 16.51 -11.47 -10.13
CA MET A 89 17.67 -10.79 -10.69
C MET A 89 18.71 -10.56 -9.61
N LYS A 90 19.90 -10.10 -10.02
CA LYS A 90 20.98 -9.69 -9.13
C LYS A 90 21.33 -8.22 -9.34
N GLY A 91 21.94 -7.60 -8.33
CA GLY A 91 22.45 -6.23 -8.45
C GLY A 91 22.09 -5.34 -7.26
N ASP A 92 22.04 -4.02 -7.52
CA ASP A 92 21.68 -3.02 -6.52
C ASP A 92 20.16 -2.95 -6.34
N PRO A 93 19.61 -3.31 -5.17
CA PRO A 93 18.18 -3.30 -4.92
C PRO A 93 17.57 -1.89 -4.94
N PHE A 94 18.34 -0.85 -4.59
CA PHE A 94 17.85 0.53 -4.63
C PHE A 94 17.70 1.04 -6.08
N HIS A 95 18.55 0.57 -6.99
CA HIS A 95 18.37 0.84 -8.42
C HIS A 95 17.05 0.22 -8.93
N HIS A 96 16.80 -1.04 -8.58
CA HIS A 96 15.57 -1.73 -8.99
C HIS A 96 14.32 -1.15 -8.32
N LEU A 97 14.38 -0.72 -7.07
CA LEU A 97 13.29 -0.03 -6.38
C LEU A 97 12.92 1.29 -7.07
N ARG A 98 13.92 2.11 -7.45
CA ARG A 98 13.68 3.36 -8.21
C ARG A 98 13.04 3.08 -9.57
N ARG A 99 13.53 2.07 -10.28
CA ARG A 99 12.98 1.66 -11.57
C ARG A 99 11.53 1.17 -11.45
N LEU A 100 11.24 0.36 -10.42
CA LEU A 100 9.90 -0.13 -10.15
C LEU A 100 8.94 1.03 -9.82
N ARG A 101 9.38 1.99 -8.99
CA ARG A 101 8.61 3.22 -8.71
C ARG A 101 8.27 3.98 -9.98
N GLN A 102 9.22 4.14 -10.91
CA GLN A 102 8.96 4.81 -12.20
C GLN A 102 7.94 4.04 -13.04
N GLN A 103 7.99 2.71 -13.04
CA GLN A 103 7.02 1.87 -13.75
C GLN A 103 5.61 1.94 -13.15
N ILE A 104 5.50 2.16 -11.83
CA ILE A 104 4.22 2.24 -11.11
C ILE A 104 3.68 3.67 -11.06
N ASN A 105 4.42 4.65 -11.57
CA ASN A 105 4.06 6.06 -11.53
C ASN A 105 2.57 6.28 -11.83
N CYS A 106 1.87 6.91 -10.88
CA CYS A 106 0.49 7.34 -11.02
C CYS A 106 0.41 8.85 -10.77
N ILE A 107 -0.55 9.48 -11.41
CA ILE A 107 -0.85 10.89 -11.19
C ILE A 107 -1.98 11.02 -10.17
N ASP A 108 -1.80 11.94 -9.24
CA ASP A 108 -2.69 12.21 -8.14
C ASP A 108 -2.83 13.73 -7.96
N ASN A 109 -4.01 14.18 -7.54
CA ASN A 109 -4.30 15.59 -7.29
C ASN A 109 -4.77 15.87 -5.86
N HIS A 110 -4.74 14.88 -4.96
CA HIS A 110 -5.20 15.07 -3.58
C HIS A 110 -4.08 14.88 -2.55
N PRO A 111 -3.90 15.81 -1.59
CA PRO A 111 -2.76 15.78 -0.66
C PRO A 111 -2.76 14.58 0.31
N LEU A 112 -3.91 14.01 0.63
CA LEU A 112 -4.04 12.89 1.58
C LEU A 112 -3.92 11.50 0.92
N THR A 113 -3.76 11.42 -0.41
CA THR A 113 -3.63 10.13 -1.12
C THR A 113 -2.19 9.74 -1.44
N LYS A 114 -1.21 10.52 -1.01
CA LYS A 114 0.24 10.40 -1.33
C LYS A 114 0.85 9.03 -1.02
N LEU A 115 0.30 8.28 -0.07
CA LEU A 115 0.81 6.96 0.29
C LEU A 115 0.26 5.83 -0.60
N THR A 116 -0.85 6.06 -1.30
CA THR A 116 -1.35 5.11 -2.29
C THR A 116 -0.44 5.11 -3.51
N GLY A 117 0.09 3.94 -3.87
CA GLY A 117 1.12 3.81 -4.91
C GLY A 117 2.55 4.16 -4.46
N ALA A 118 2.76 4.60 -3.21
CA ALA A 118 4.09 4.77 -2.64
C ALA A 118 4.73 3.41 -2.30
N ALA A 119 6.06 3.40 -2.21
CA ALA A 119 6.81 2.25 -1.71
C ALA A 119 6.73 2.22 -0.18
N ILE A 120 6.06 1.23 0.38
CA ILE A 120 5.90 1.07 1.82
C ILE A 120 6.42 -0.30 2.23
N GLY A 121 7.25 -0.33 3.27
CA GLY A 121 7.90 -1.56 3.71
C GLY A 121 8.98 -1.28 4.73
N TYR A 122 10.02 -2.10 4.75
CA TYR A 122 11.12 -1.94 5.66
C TYR A 122 12.49 -2.15 5.00
N LEU A 123 13.49 -1.57 5.65
CA LEU A 123 14.90 -1.86 5.48
C LEU A 123 15.37 -2.54 6.77
N SER A 124 16.02 -3.69 6.65
CA SER A 124 16.73 -4.30 7.79
C SER A 124 17.97 -3.47 8.15
N TYR A 125 18.56 -3.72 9.30
CA TYR A 125 19.81 -3.09 9.68
C TYR A 125 20.92 -3.41 8.67
N ASP A 126 20.96 -4.64 8.13
CA ASP A 126 21.95 -5.09 7.15
C ASP A 126 21.81 -4.42 5.77
N ALA A 127 20.69 -3.76 5.48
CA ALA A 127 20.52 -2.99 4.24
C ALA A 127 21.55 -1.85 4.09
N ILE A 128 22.21 -1.41 5.18
CA ILE A 128 23.31 -0.45 5.13
C ILE A 128 24.46 -0.95 4.25
N ARG A 129 24.65 -2.25 4.10
CA ARG A 129 25.70 -2.88 3.28
C ARG A 129 25.55 -2.63 1.78
N TYR A 130 24.37 -2.22 1.33
CA TYR A 130 24.18 -1.80 -0.06
C TYR A 130 24.71 -0.40 -0.35
N VAL A 131 25.00 0.37 0.70
CA VAL A 131 25.45 1.77 0.60
C VAL A 131 26.87 1.92 1.08
N GLU A 132 27.28 1.16 2.11
CA GLU A 132 28.57 1.27 2.75
C GLU A 132 29.31 -0.09 2.76
N SER A 133 30.63 -0.06 2.59
CA SER A 133 31.48 -1.24 2.69
C SER A 133 31.76 -1.58 4.16
N ILE A 134 30.86 -2.34 4.78
CA ILE A 134 30.98 -2.77 6.18
C ILE A 134 31.38 -4.25 6.22
N PRO A 135 32.41 -4.64 7.01
CA PRO A 135 32.82 -6.04 7.15
C PRO A 135 31.68 -6.92 7.69
N ASP A 136 31.48 -8.06 7.05
CA ASP A 136 30.52 -9.07 7.51
C ASP A 136 31.11 -9.86 8.67
N ARG A 137 30.70 -9.55 9.89
CA ARG A 137 31.21 -10.21 11.13
C ARG A 137 30.16 -11.17 11.71
N HIS A 138 28.95 -11.20 11.20
CA HIS A 138 27.88 -12.02 11.72
C HIS A 138 27.30 -12.89 10.61
N THR A 139 27.26 -14.19 10.84
CA THR A 139 26.44 -15.09 10.03
C THR A 139 24.98 -14.73 10.27
N ALA A 140 24.30 -14.23 9.23
CA ALA A 140 22.87 -13.95 9.29
C ALA A 140 22.14 -15.23 9.73
N SER A 141 21.65 -15.24 10.96
CA SER A 141 20.96 -16.39 11.55
C SER A 141 19.53 -16.51 11.10
N GLU A 142 18.97 -15.49 10.48
CA GLU A 142 17.55 -15.45 10.13
C GLU A 142 17.30 -15.06 8.66
N LYS A 143 16.25 -15.65 8.12
CA LYS A 143 15.82 -15.51 6.73
C LYS A 143 15.01 -14.23 6.46
N ILE A 144 15.26 -13.16 7.24
CA ILE A 144 14.61 -11.86 7.03
C ILE A 144 15.20 -11.22 5.78
N ALA A 145 14.35 -10.62 4.96
CA ALA A 145 14.82 -9.86 3.80
C ALA A 145 15.52 -8.57 4.25
N ASP A 146 16.56 -8.14 3.53
CA ASP A 146 17.19 -6.86 3.80
C ASP A 146 16.30 -5.70 3.39
N ILE A 147 15.51 -5.93 2.33
CA ILE A 147 14.55 -4.98 1.77
C ILE A 147 13.27 -5.74 1.46
N ASP A 148 12.13 -5.23 1.93
CA ASP A 148 10.80 -5.65 1.49
C ASP A 148 9.90 -4.42 1.39
N PHE A 149 9.61 -3.99 0.14
CA PHE A 149 8.71 -2.88 -0.16
C PHE A 149 7.56 -3.33 -1.05
N LYS A 150 6.36 -2.88 -0.71
CA LYS A 150 5.15 -3.04 -1.52
C LYS A 150 4.65 -1.69 -2.01
N PHE A 151 4.01 -1.71 -3.18
CA PHE A 151 3.31 -0.58 -3.77
C PHE A 151 1.83 -0.92 -3.77
N TYR A 152 1.06 -0.30 -2.91
CA TYR A 152 -0.35 -0.61 -2.74
C TYR A 152 -1.21 0.09 -3.78
N ARG A 153 -2.08 -0.68 -4.46
CA ARG A 153 -3.06 -0.17 -5.43
C ARG A 153 -4.15 0.61 -4.74
N ASP A 154 -4.58 0.10 -3.59
CA ASP A 154 -5.71 0.61 -2.83
C ASP A 154 -5.22 1.17 -1.50
N GLY A 155 -5.81 2.28 -1.10
CA GLY A 155 -5.50 2.93 0.15
C GLY A 155 -6.70 3.57 0.82
N ILE A 156 -6.64 3.68 2.14
CA ILE A 156 -7.56 4.49 2.92
C ILE A 156 -6.72 5.39 3.82
N THR A 157 -6.92 6.69 3.71
CA THR A 157 -6.28 7.66 4.59
C THR A 157 -7.33 8.26 5.51
N PHE A 158 -7.11 8.19 6.82
CA PHE A 158 -7.92 8.81 7.84
C PHE A 158 -7.26 10.11 8.29
N ASP A 159 -7.94 11.23 8.15
CA ASP A 159 -7.60 12.47 8.85
C ASP A 159 -8.16 12.37 10.27
N LEU A 160 -7.27 12.19 11.25
CA LEU A 160 -7.66 11.98 12.65
C LEU A 160 -8.08 13.27 13.36
N GLU A 161 -7.91 14.44 12.72
CA GLU A 161 -8.38 15.72 13.23
C GLU A 161 -9.78 16.05 12.74
N SER A 162 -10.06 15.87 11.45
CA SER A 162 -11.36 16.16 10.84
C SER A 162 -12.37 15.03 10.94
N ASN A 163 -11.94 13.84 11.35
CA ASN A 163 -12.71 12.59 11.32
C ASN A 163 -13.27 12.24 9.93
N ASN A 164 -12.53 12.58 8.88
CA ASN A 164 -12.83 12.18 7.52
C ASN A 164 -11.89 11.06 7.07
N ALA A 165 -12.34 10.21 6.16
CA ALA A 165 -11.49 9.24 5.53
C ALA A 165 -11.58 9.33 4.00
N ILE A 166 -10.47 9.05 3.31
CA ILE A 166 -10.38 9.06 1.86
C ILE A 166 -10.03 7.66 1.39
N VAL A 167 -10.94 7.04 0.66
CA VAL A 167 -10.69 5.80 -0.07
C VAL A 167 -10.08 6.13 -1.41
N SER A 168 -9.01 5.43 -1.81
CA SER A 168 -8.28 5.68 -3.04
C SER A 168 -7.98 4.38 -3.79
N HIS A 169 -8.03 4.44 -5.12
CA HIS A 169 -7.77 3.33 -6.03
C HIS A 169 -6.97 3.78 -7.24
N ILE A 170 -5.90 3.04 -7.59
CA ILE A 170 -5.11 3.31 -8.80
C ILE A 170 -5.70 2.58 -9.99
N VAL A 171 -6.18 3.35 -10.96
CA VAL A 171 -6.71 2.88 -12.24
C VAL A 171 -5.59 2.82 -13.28
N GLU A 172 -5.42 1.70 -13.95
CA GLU A 172 -4.56 1.60 -15.14
C GLU A 172 -5.29 2.16 -16.36
N VAL A 173 -4.68 3.14 -17.02
CA VAL A 173 -5.21 3.77 -18.23
C VAL A 173 -5.03 2.82 -19.42
N LYS A 174 -6.13 2.55 -20.13
CA LYS A 174 -6.19 1.76 -21.36
C LYS A 174 -6.96 2.53 -22.42
N ASP A 175 -7.08 1.98 -23.63
CA ASP A 175 -7.68 2.65 -24.79
C ASP A 175 -9.12 3.15 -24.51
N GLU A 176 -9.93 2.41 -23.80
CA GLU A 176 -11.31 2.81 -23.45
C GLU A 176 -11.36 3.58 -22.12
N LEU A 177 -11.04 4.88 -22.14
CA LEU A 177 -10.97 5.71 -20.95
C LEU A 177 -12.25 5.72 -20.12
N LYS A 178 -13.41 5.71 -20.77
CA LYS A 178 -14.70 5.70 -20.06
C LYS A 178 -14.87 4.42 -19.25
N HIS A 179 -14.56 3.28 -19.83
CA HIS A 179 -14.58 2.00 -19.13
C HIS A 179 -13.59 1.96 -17.96
N CYS A 180 -12.36 2.50 -18.15
CA CYS A 180 -11.37 2.60 -17.08
C CYS A 180 -11.89 3.42 -15.89
N TYR A 181 -12.53 4.56 -16.18
CA TYR A 181 -13.09 5.42 -15.16
C TYR A 181 -14.26 4.76 -14.42
N GLU A 182 -15.24 4.19 -15.14
CA GLU A 182 -16.39 3.49 -14.56
C GLU A 182 -15.92 2.30 -13.68
N TYR A 183 -14.97 1.51 -14.17
CA TYR A 183 -14.36 0.43 -13.38
C TYR A 183 -13.70 0.95 -12.09
N GLY A 184 -12.99 2.06 -12.16
CA GLY A 184 -12.38 2.69 -11.00
C GLY A 184 -13.40 3.15 -9.95
N LEU A 185 -14.52 3.72 -10.40
CA LEU A 185 -15.63 4.10 -9.51
C LEU A 185 -16.29 2.88 -8.86
N GLU A 186 -16.49 1.81 -9.62
CA GLU A 186 -17.00 0.54 -9.09
C GLU A 186 -16.09 -0.01 -7.98
N LYS A 187 -14.75 0.03 -8.20
CA LYS A 187 -13.79 -0.41 -7.18
C LYS A 187 -13.81 0.44 -5.92
N LEU A 188 -13.94 1.77 -6.04
CA LEU A 188 -14.10 2.64 -4.88
C LEU A 188 -15.39 2.31 -4.10
N ALA A 189 -16.49 2.06 -4.80
CA ALA A 189 -17.75 1.66 -4.19
C ALA A 189 -17.64 0.28 -3.50
N ASP A 190 -17.01 -0.71 -4.13
CA ASP A 190 -16.76 -2.03 -3.56
C ASP A 190 -15.96 -1.93 -2.25
N ILE A 191 -14.87 -1.14 -2.25
CA ILE A 191 -14.04 -0.91 -1.06
C ILE A 191 -14.88 -0.27 0.05
N THR A 192 -15.61 0.79 -0.28
CA THR A 192 -16.46 1.52 0.67
C THR A 192 -17.52 0.60 1.26
N ASN A 193 -18.21 -0.19 0.45
CA ASN A 193 -19.20 -1.15 0.91
C ASN A 193 -18.61 -2.20 1.87
N ASN A 194 -17.41 -2.70 1.57
CA ASN A 194 -16.73 -3.66 2.44
C ASN A 194 -16.37 -3.07 3.80
N LEU A 195 -16.07 -1.75 3.88
CA LEU A 195 -15.78 -1.08 5.14
C LEU A 195 -16.99 -0.96 6.07
N PHE A 196 -18.18 -0.84 5.51
CA PHE A 196 -19.43 -0.70 6.29
C PHE A 196 -20.21 -2.01 6.43
N THR A 197 -19.75 -3.08 5.80
CA THR A 197 -20.36 -4.40 5.98
C THR A 197 -19.82 -5.00 7.28
N PRO A 198 -20.65 -5.39 8.26
CA PRO A 198 -20.20 -5.96 9.52
C PRO A 198 -19.32 -7.19 9.25
N ALA A 199 -18.08 -7.17 9.70
CA ALA A 199 -17.21 -8.35 9.69
C ALA A 199 -17.88 -9.45 10.50
N ARG A 200 -18.08 -10.64 9.94
CA ARG A 200 -18.51 -11.80 10.73
C ARG A 200 -17.39 -12.12 11.70
N PRO A 201 -17.61 -12.04 13.02
CA PRO A 201 -16.57 -12.37 13.98
C PRO A 201 -16.16 -13.83 13.78
N LYS A 202 -15.00 -14.05 13.19
CA LYS A 202 -14.33 -15.35 13.26
C LYS A 202 -13.83 -15.48 14.69
N LEU A 203 -14.59 -16.11 15.57
CA LEU A 203 -14.10 -16.59 16.86
C LEU A 203 -12.96 -17.58 16.57
N SER A 204 -11.72 -17.10 16.57
CA SER A 204 -10.55 -17.96 16.48
C SER A 204 -10.39 -18.70 17.81
N THR A 205 -11.07 -19.84 17.92
CA THR A 205 -10.75 -20.86 18.92
C THR A 205 -9.45 -21.52 18.49
N ASN A 206 -8.31 -21.04 18.94
CA ASN A 206 -7.01 -21.72 19.09
C ASN A 206 -5.82 -20.82 18.69
N ARG A 207 -5.51 -19.85 19.54
CA ARG A 207 -4.12 -19.44 19.67
C ARG A 207 -3.45 -20.31 20.75
N LYS A 208 -2.81 -21.41 20.34
CA LYS A 208 -1.77 -22.02 21.17
C LYS A 208 -0.58 -21.07 21.15
N THR A 209 -0.47 -20.25 22.19
CA THR A 209 0.74 -19.48 22.49
C THR A 209 1.82 -20.45 22.93
N HIS A 210 2.75 -20.78 22.05
CA HIS A 210 3.99 -21.46 22.42
C HIS A 210 4.93 -20.43 23.07
N TYR A 211 4.93 -20.40 24.39
CA TYR A 211 6.02 -19.76 25.12
C TYR A 211 7.21 -20.71 25.11
N SER A 212 8.26 -20.38 24.37
CA SER A 212 9.55 -21.03 24.54
C SER A 212 10.14 -20.55 25.87
N LYS A 213 10.28 -21.44 26.84
CA LYS A 213 11.07 -21.17 28.05
C LYS A 213 12.54 -21.14 27.59
N SER A 214 13.17 -19.97 27.66
CA SER A 214 14.64 -19.87 27.64
C SER A 214 15.16 -20.42 28.97
N THR A 215 15.89 -21.51 28.93
CA THR A 215 16.82 -21.95 29.97
C THR A 215 18.14 -21.23 29.79
#